data_e8244c02ecfba0dc6034e4f8a3e3b054
#
_entry.id   e8244c02ecfba0dc6034e4f8a3e3b054
#
_cell.length_a   1.000
_cell.length_b   1.000
_cell.length_c   1.000
_cell.angle_alpha   90.00
_cell.angle_beta   90.00
_cell.angle_gamma   90.00
#
_symmetry.space_group_name_H-M   'P 1'
#
loop_
_entity.id
_entity.type
_entity.pdbx_description
1 polymer ?
#
loop_
_entity_poly.entity_id
_entity_poly.type
_entity_poly.pdbx_seq_one_letter_code
_entity_poly.pdbx_strand_id
1 'polypeptide(L)'
;MLMTEPKYIDVDGVLTRYFDAGKGPPLVLFHGGNLGSGNLAECAVDWELNFLGLSKNFRVLAVDKLGQGYTENPLSDDKYTMSGTVEHAYGFLRALKLERPNIVGH
;
A
#
# COMPACT_ATOMS: atom_id res chain seq x y z
N MET A 1 -6.13 -12.35 -13.44
CA MET A 1 -5.37 -11.46 -12.52
C MET A 1 -4.87 -12.29 -11.35
N LEU A 2 -3.62 -12.08 -10.94
CA LEU A 2 -2.99 -12.81 -9.82
C LEU A 2 -3.26 -12.16 -8.46
N MET A 3 -4.16 -11.20 -8.40
CA MET A 3 -4.56 -10.51 -7.18
C MET A 3 -6.08 -10.46 -7.11
N THR A 4 -6.60 -10.04 -5.95
CA THR A 4 -8.04 -9.89 -5.75
C THR A 4 -8.53 -8.57 -6.35
N GLU A 5 -9.83 -8.31 -6.26
CA GLU A 5 -10.39 -7.01 -6.65
C GLU A 5 -9.82 -5.91 -5.76
N PRO A 6 -9.46 -4.77 -6.33
CA PRO A 6 -8.94 -3.67 -5.54
C PRO A 6 -9.99 -3.08 -4.62
N LYS A 7 -9.53 -2.57 -3.49
CA LYS A 7 -10.35 -1.84 -2.53
C LYS A 7 -9.79 -0.43 -2.39
N TYR A 8 -10.61 0.48 -1.90
CA TYR A 8 -10.21 1.86 -1.67
C TYR A 8 -10.59 2.28 -0.27
N ILE A 9 -9.72 3.07 0.35
CA ILE A 9 -9.98 3.62 1.67
C ILE A 9 -9.42 5.05 1.73
N ASP A 10 -10.13 5.91 2.45
CA ASP A 10 -9.64 7.27 2.69
C ASP A 10 -8.58 7.23 3.80
N VAL A 11 -7.39 7.74 3.50
CA VAL A 11 -6.30 7.83 4.46
C VAL A 11 -5.99 9.31 4.65
N ASP A 12 -6.52 9.89 5.72
CA ASP A 12 -6.34 11.31 6.04
C ASP A 12 -6.61 12.23 4.84
N GLY A 13 -7.69 11.95 4.09
CA GLY A 13 -8.10 12.73 2.93
C GLY A 13 -7.53 12.23 1.60
N VAL A 14 -6.67 11.23 1.60
CA VAL A 14 -6.07 10.67 0.37
C VAL A 14 -6.75 9.34 0.05
N LEU A 15 -7.45 9.28 -1.09
CA LEU A 15 -8.09 8.04 -1.52
C LEU A 15 -7.01 7.05 -1.94
N THR A 16 -6.98 5.91 -1.28
CA THR A 16 -5.87 4.96 -1.34
C THR A 16 -6.35 3.61 -1.84
N ARG A 17 -5.71 3.10 -2.91
CA ARG A 17 -6.02 1.76 -3.42
C ARG A 17 -5.18 0.72 -2.71
N TYR A 18 -5.82 -0.40 -2.37
CA TYR A 18 -5.12 -1.54 -1.81
C TYR A 18 -5.81 -2.85 -2.16
N PHE A 19 -5.08 -3.94 -1.96
CA PHE A 19 -5.59 -5.31 -2.13
C PHE A 19 -5.50 -6.00 -0.78
N ASP A 20 -6.47 -6.85 -0.48
CA ASP A 20 -6.60 -7.48 0.84
C ASP A 20 -7.12 -8.90 0.65
N ALA A 21 -6.38 -9.89 1.09
CA ALA A 21 -6.77 -11.29 0.96
C ALA A 21 -6.20 -12.14 2.10
N GLY A 22 -6.93 -13.20 2.41
CA GLY A 22 -6.49 -14.18 3.39
C GLY A 22 -6.92 -13.84 4.81
N LYS A 23 -6.60 -14.77 5.71
CA LYS A 23 -6.88 -14.65 7.14
C LYS A 23 -5.60 -15.00 7.89
N GLY A 24 -5.43 -14.44 9.07
CA GLY A 24 -4.27 -14.69 9.90
C GLY A 24 -3.58 -13.38 10.29
N PRO A 25 -2.32 -13.46 10.71
CA PRO A 25 -1.58 -12.25 11.07
C PRO A 25 -1.49 -11.30 9.88
N PRO A 26 -1.68 -10.00 10.10
CA PRO A 26 -1.58 -9.04 8.99
C PRO A 26 -0.16 -8.90 8.49
N LEU A 27 -0.02 -8.91 7.16
CA LEU A 27 1.23 -8.71 6.45
C LEU A 27 1.02 -7.65 5.39
N VAL A 28 1.67 -6.51 5.53
CA VAL A 28 1.51 -5.37 4.63
C VAL A 28 2.72 -5.28 3.71
N LEU A 29 2.45 -5.20 2.42
CA LEU A 29 3.47 -5.14 1.37
C LEU A 29 3.51 -3.73 0.78
N PHE A 30 4.68 -3.09 0.87
CA PHE A 30 4.92 -1.78 0.27
C PHE A 30 5.86 -1.92 -0.93
N HIS A 31 5.37 -1.56 -2.11
CA HIS A 31 6.15 -1.62 -3.34
C HIS A 31 7.28 -0.60 -3.33
N GLY A 32 8.24 -0.77 -4.25
CA GLY A 32 9.37 0.15 -4.40
C GLY A 32 8.99 1.46 -5.09
N GLY A 33 10.01 2.26 -5.39
CA GLY A 33 9.84 3.55 -6.05
C GLY A 33 9.55 4.68 -5.09
N ASN A 34 9.83 5.88 -5.56
CA ASN A 34 9.62 7.11 -4.80
C ASN A 34 8.70 8.06 -5.55
N LEU A 35 8.02 8.93 -4.82
CA LEU A 35 7.29 10.04 -5.40
C LEU A 35 8.20 10.83 -6.33
N GLY A 36 7.69 11.14 -7.52
CA GLY A 36 8.45 11.93 -8.49
C GLY A 36 9.50 11.15 -9.26
N SER A 37 9.61 9.85 -9.05
CA SER A 37 10.49 9.01 -9.86
C SER A 37 9.91 8.91 -11.26
N GLY A 38 10.53 9.55 -12.24
CA GLY A 38 10.02 9.63 -13.61
C GLY A 38 10.21 8.36 -14.43
N ASN A 39 10.98 7.40 -13.97
CA ASN A 39 11.40 6.28 -14.78
C ASN A 39 10.73 4.94 -14.49
N LEU A 40 10.05 4.80 -13.38
CA LEU A 40 9.41 3.52 -13.00
C LEU A 40 8.04 3.77 -12.41
N ALA A 41 7.04 3.22 -13.07
CA ALA A 41 5.68 3.19 -12.53
C ALA A 41 5.56 1.93 -11.68
N GLU A 42 5.70 2.08 -10.37
CA GLU A 42 5.55 0.98 -9.43
C GLU A 42 4.24 1.12 -8.66
N CYS A 43 3.67 0.01 -8.29
CA CYS A 43 2.41 -0.03 -7.55
C CYS A 43 2.23 -1.38 -6.85
N ALA A 44 1.11 -1.52 -6.13
CA ALA A 44 0.83 -2.74 -5.37
C ALA A 44 0.85 -4.01 -6.24
N VAL A 45 0.52 -3.90 -7.53
CA VAL A 45 0.49 -5.06 -8.44
C VAL A 45 1.88 -5.65 -8.68
N ASP A 46 2.95 -4.94 -8.31
CA ASP A 46 4.30 -5.49 -8.36
C ASP A 46 4.45 -6.74 -7.50
N TRP A 47 3.57 -6.92 -6.52
CA TRP A 47 3.54 -8.08 -5.64
C TRP A 47 2.71 -9.25 -6.20
N GLU A 48 2.25 -9.19 -7.44
CA GLU A 48 1.28 -10.17 -7.98
C GLU A 48 1.76 -11.62 -7.92
N LEU A 49 3.06 -11.86 -8.04
CA LEU A 49 3.60 -13.23 -7.99
C LEU A 49 3.63 -13.82 -6.58
N ASN A 50 3.53 -12.98 -5.57
CA ASN A 50 3.64 -13.39 -4.16
C ASN A 50 2.32 -13.34 -3.41
N PHE A 51 1.41 -12.49 -3.86
CA PHE A 51 0.24 -12.08 -3.09
C PHE A 51 -0.66 -13.26 -2.69
N LEU A 52 -1.14 -14.02 -3.65
CA LEU A 52 -2.06 -15.13 -3.34
C LEU A 52 -1.39 -16.25 -2.56
N GLY A 53 -0.10 -16.52 -2.80
CA GLY A 53 0.64 -17.51 -2.03
C GLY A 53 0.75 -17.11 -0.57
N LEU A 54 1.05 -15.85 -0.30
CA LEU A 54 1.12 -15.33 1.06
C LEU A 54 -0.23 -15.34 1.76
N SER A 55 -1.32 -15.14 1.01
CA SER A 55 -2.66 -15.12 1.57
C SER A 55 -3.12 -16.46 2.15
N LYS A 56 -2.38 -17.54 1.90
CA LYS A 56 -2.69 -18.84 2.49
C LYS A 56 -2.41 -18.88 3.99
N ASN A 57 -1.46 -18.08 4.46
CA ASN A 57 -1.02 -18.11 5.86
C ASN A 57 -1.17 -16.76 6.58
N PHE A 58 -1.43 -15.70 5.82
CA PHE A 58 -1.52 -14.34 6.35
C PHE A 58 -2.75 -13.64 5.80
N ARG A 59 -3.22 -12.65 6.52
CA ARG A 59 -4.04 -11.61 5.89
C ARG A 59 -3.05 -10.66 5.22
N VAL A 60 -2.94 -10.76 3.89
CA VAL A 60 -1.97 -9.97 3.14
C VAL A 60 -2.64 -8.74 2.55
N LEU A 61 -1.99 -7.60 2.71
CA LEU A 61 -2.45 -6.31 2.19
C LEU A 61 -1.32 -5.72 1.34
N ALA A 62 -1.65 -5.36 0.10
CA ALA A 62 -0.71 -4.68 -0.77
C ALA A 62 -1.30 -3.32 -1.11
N VAL A 63 -0.59 -2.26 -0.81
CA VAL A 63 -1.09 -0.89 -0.93
C VAL A 63 -0.29 -0.11 -1.98
N ASP A 64 -0.99 0.72 -2.76
CA ASP A 64 -0.34 1.72 -3.59
C ASP A 64 0.10 2.85 -2.68
N LYS A 65 1.40 3.15 -2.68
CA LYS A 65 1.94 4.22 -1.85
C LYS A 65 1.46 5.60 -2.34
N LEU A 66 1.60 6.57 -1.50
CA LEU A 66 1.18 7.96 -1.75
C LEU A 66 1.61 8.44 -3.13
N GLY A 67 0.65 8.90 -3.94
CA GLY A 67 0.92 9.44 -5.27
C GLY A 67 1.36 8.44 -6.32
N GLN A 68 1.24 7.14 -6.04
CA GLN A 68 1.65 6.08 -6.96
C GLN A 68 0.50 5.12 -7.22
N GLY A 69 0.57 4.41 -8.35
CA GLY A 69 -0.53 3.56 -8.77
C GLY A 69 -1.83 4.35 -8.89
N TYR A 70 -2.87 3.86 -8.25
CA TYR A 70 -4.18 4.53 -8.22
C TYR A 70 -4.44 5.28 -6.91
N THR A 71 -3.46 5.35 -6.02
CA THR A 71 -3.57 6.19 -4.83
C THR A 71 -3.36 7.64 -5.22
N GLU A 72 -4.19 8.52 -4.66
CA GLU A 72 -4.15 9.94 -4.99
C GLU A 72 -2.84 10.60 -4.54
N ASN A 73 -2.58 11.77 -5.10
CA ASN A 73 -1.44 12.60 -4.75
C ASN A 73 -1.61 13.19 -3.35
N PRO A 74 -0.50 13.61 -2.72
CA PRO A 74 -0.58 14.34 -1.46
C PRO A 74 -1.47 15.57 -1.58
N LEU A 75 -2.13 15.94 -0.48
CA LEU A 75 -3.04 17.09 -0.45
C LEU A 75 -2.32 18.43 -0.52
N SER A 76 -1.02 18.46 -0.23
CA SER A 76 -0.21 19.67 -0.27
C SER A 76 1.20 19.36 -0.76
N ASP A 77 1.85 20.37 -1.33
CA ASP A 77 3.17 20.21 -1.96
C ASP A 77 4.25 19.80 -0.97
N ASP A 78 4.14 20.19 0.29
CA ASP A 78 5.12 19.86 1.31
C ASP A 78 5.10 18.38 1.71
N LYS A 79 4.12 17.62 1.23
CA LYS A 79 4.02 16.18 1.49
C LYS A 79 4.69 15.32 0.43
N TYR A 80 5.24 15.92 -0.62
CA TYR A 80 6.03 15.18 -1.64
C TYR A 80 7.44 14.88 -1.12
N THR A 81 7.51 14.15 0.00
CA THR A 81 8.76 13.85 0.70
C THR A 81 8.71 12.42 1.23
N MET A 82 9.84 11.90 1.63
CA MET A 82 9.89 10.59 2.31
C MET A 82 9.05 10.63 3.58
N SER A 83 9.10 11.72 4.32
CA SER A 83 8.28 11.91 5.52
C SER A 83 6.79 11.83 5.20
N GLY A 84 6.34 12.47 4.12
CA GLY A 84 4.95 12.40 3.67
C GLY A 84 4.54 10.99 3.30
N THR A 85 5.42 10.24 2.63
CA THR A 85 5.17 8.84 2.28
C THR A 85 5.06 7.97 3.53
N VAL A 86 5.92 8.18 4.52
CA VAL A 86 5.88 7.43 5.78
C VAL A 86 4.60 7.75 6.57
N GLU A 87 4.22 9.01 6.63
CA GLU A 87 2.97 9.41 7.28
C GLU A 87 1.76 8.75 6.64
N HIS A 88 1.72 8.70 5.31
CA HIS A 88 0.63 8.05 4.59
C HIS A 88 0.59 6.55 4.88
N ALA A 89 1.75 5.89 4.85
CA ALA A 89 1.85 4.46 5.16
C ALA A 89 1.34 4.17 6.56
N TYR A 90 1.74 4.97 7.54
CA TYR A 90 1.27 4.82 8.91
C TYR A 90 -0.24 5.08 9.02
N GLY A 91 -0.73 6.11 8.33
CA GLY A 91 -2.16 6.41 8.27
C GLY A 91 -2.97 5.26 7.69
N PHE A 92 -2.44 4.59 6.67
CA PHE A 92 -3.07 3.41 6.08
C PHE A 92 -3.23 2.29 7.13
N LEU A 93 -2.17 2.01 7.89
CA LEU A 93 -2.22 0.99 8.94
C LEU A 93 -3.29 1.34 9.99
N ARG A 94 -3.39 2.61 10.38
CA ARG A 94 -4.38 3.07 11.33
C ARG A 94 -5.79 3.00 10.78
N ALA A 95 -5.98 3.39 9.52
CA ALA A 95 -7.30 3.39 8.88
C ALA A 95 -7.91 1.99 8.85
N LEU A 96 -7.09 0.97 8.67
CA LEU A 96 -7.51 -0.42 8.68
C LEU A 96 -7.46 -1.05 10.07
N LYS A 97 -7.06 -0.30 11.10
CA LYS A 97 -7.00 -0.76 12.50
C LYS A 97 -6.13 -2.01 12.64
N LEU A 98 -5.03 -2.06 11.93
CA LEU A 98 -4.12 -3.19 11.99
C LEU A 98 -3.29 -3.12 13.27
N GLU A 99 -3.29 -4.23 14.02
CA GLU A 99 -2.47 -4.36 15.22
C GLU A 99 -1.24 -5.19 14.93
N ARG A 100 -0.08 -4.65 15.26
CA ARG A 100 1.22 -5.32 15.12
C ARG A 100 1.39 -5.98 13.74
N PRO A 101 1.17 -5.26 12.64
CA PRO A 101 1.33 -5.86 11.33
C PRO A 101 2.79 -6.18 11.07
N ASN A 102 3.00 -7.28 10.33
CA ASN A 102 4.30 -7.53 9.71
C ASN A 102 4.39 -6.67 8.46
N ILE A 103 5.55 -6.13 8.17
CA ILE A 103 5.74 -5.22 7.04
C ILE A 103 6.89 -5.73 6.18
N VAL A 104 6.65 -5.76 4.88
CA VAL A 104 7.68 -6.04 3.87
C VAL A 104 7.72 -4.85 2.92
N GLY A 105 8.90 -4.31 2.71
CA GLY A 105 9.13 -3.21 1.78
C GLY A 105 10.17 -3.58 0.74
N HIS A 106 10.10 -2.84 -0.37
CA HIS A 106 11.05 -3.02 -1.47
C HIS A 106 11.70 -1.70 -1.84
#